data_15c83a6759b529c1007a31d305918d32
#
_entry.id   15c83a6759b529c1007a31d305918d32
#
_cell.length_a   1.000
_cell.length_b   1.000
_cell.length_c   1.000
_cell.angle_alpha   90.00
_cell.angle_beta   90.00
_cell.angle_gamma   90.00
#
_symmetry.space_group_name_H-M   'P 1'
#
loop_
_entity.id
_entity.type
_entity.pdbx_description
1 polymer ?
#
loop_
_entity_poly.entity_id
_entity_poly.type
_entity_poly.pdbx_seq_one_letter_code
_entity_poly.pdbx_strand_id
1 'polypeptide(L)'
;DLVGDKEMRIDPPYDSPSNLLSELYRAAQNLGYRSLFGIYPTPITDDHVPLNAAGIPALDIIDSRYISKGKWHTSQDNLNSISENKLEIIGRVVVELIKIKI
;
A
#
# COMPACT_ATOMS: atom_id res chain seq x y z
N ASP A 1 -4.10 -3.68 0.45
CA ASP A 1 -4.52 -4.50 1.60
C ASP A 1 -4.20 -3.79 2.91
N LEU A 2 -5.05 -3.98 3.91
CA LEU A 2 -4.91 -3.39 5.24
C LEU A 2 -4.78 -1.85 5.20
N VAL A 3 -5.41 -1.21 4.24
CA VAL A 3 -5.39 0.24 4.10
C VAL A 3 -6.47 0.89 4.95
N GLY A 4 -6.24 2.14 5.35
CA GLY A 4 -7.26 2.92 6.07
C GLY A 4 -7.08 2.97 7.58
N ASP A 5 -6.01 2.41 8.15
CA ASP A 5 -5.71 2.57 9.57
C ASP A 5 -5.53 4.06 9.91
N LYS A 6 -5.93 4.46 11.11
CA LYS A 6 -5.78 5.84 11.57
C LYS A 6 -4.34 6.34 11.53
N GLU A 7 -3.40 5.44 11.77
CA GLU A 7 -1.96 5.72 11.71
C GLU A 7 -1.34 5.13 10.44
N MET A 8 -2.10 5.10 9.35
CA MET A 8 -1.72 4.43 8.12
C MET A 8 -0.37 4.91 7.59
N ARG A 9 0.45 3.94 7.21
CA ARG A 9 1.61 4.14 6.38
C ARG A 9 1.70 2.98 5.40
N ILE A 10 1.91 3.28 4.14
CA ILE A 10 1.96 2.27 3.10
C ILE A 10 3.42 1.93 2.82
N ASP A 11 3.79 0.68 3.08
CA ASP A 11 5.14 0.17 2.87
C ASP A 11 5.06 -1.11 2.03
N PRO A 12 5.06 -0.99 0.67
CA PRO A 12 5.10 -2.17 -0.18
C PRO A 12 6.38 -2.98 0.05
N PRO A 13 6.37 -4.31 -0.21
CA PRO A 13 7.57 -5.11 -0.04
C PRO A 13 8.71 -4.64 -0.96
N TYR A 14 9.95 -4.76 -0.48
CA TYR A 14 11.14 -4.23 -1.17
C TYR A 14 11.37 -4.86 -2.55
N ASP A 15 10.91 -6.09 -2.75
CA ASP A 15 11.04 -6.85 -4.00
C ASP A 15 9.91 -6.61 -5.00
N SER A 16 9.11 -5.55 -4.77
CA SER A 16 8.07 -5.13 -5.71
C SER A 16 8.66 -4.71 -7.06
N PRO A 17 7.90 -4.81 -8.17
CA PRO A 17 8.37 -4.32 -9.46
C PRO A 17 8.79 -2.84 -9.37
N SER A 18 10.02 -2.53 -9.75
CA SER A 18 10.60 -1.21 -9.53
C SER A 18 9.87 -0.09 -10.27
N ASN A 19 9.37 -0.37 -11.47
CA ASN A 19 8.60 0.60 -12.23
C ASN A 19 7.28 0.96 -11.56
N LEU A 20 6.60 -0.04 -10.98
CA LEU A 20 5.34 0.19 -10.26
C LEU A 20 5.57 0.95 -8.95
N LEU A 21 6.66 0.63 -8.23
CA LEU A 21 7.05 1.38 -7.04
C LEU A 21 7.31 2.85 -7.36
N SER A 22 8.09 3.12 -8.40
CA SER A 22 8.41 4.48 -8.82
C SER A 22 7.15 5.26 -9.18
N GLU A 23 6.22 4.63 -9.87
CA GLU A 23 4.96 5.25 -10.27
C GLU A 23 4.06 5.50 -9.06
N LEU A 24 4.03 4.58 -8.10
CA LEU A 24 3.28 4.77 -6.84
C LEU A 24 3.80 5.98 -6.08
N TYR A 25 5.11 6.08 -5.90
CA TYR A 25 5.72 7.21 -5.19
C TYR A 25 5.49 8.52 -5.92
N ARG A 26 5.54 8.51 -7.24
CA ARG A 26 5.26 9.68 -8.06
C ARG A 26 3.81 10.14 -7.92
N ALA A 27 2.86 9.20 -7.94
CA ALA A 27 1.45 9.51 -7.74
C ALA A 27 1.22 10.13 -6.36
N ALA A 28 1.80 9.54 -5.32
CA ALA A 28 1.71 10.06 -3.96
C ALA A 28 2.31 11.46 -3.86
N GLN A 29 3.46 11.68 -4.48
CA GLN A 29 4.13 12.99 -4.48
C GLN A 29 3.30 14.05 -5.18
N ASN A 30 2.68 13.72 -6.31
CA ASN A 30 1.83 14.65 -7.06
C ASN A 30 0.66 15.17 -6.21
N LEU A 31 0.18 14.37 -5.27
CA LEU A 31 -0.95 14.71 -4.40
C LEU A 31 -0.51 15.23 -3.02
N GLY A 32 0.78 15.27 -2.74
CA GLY A 32 1.30 15.75 -1.46
C GLY A 32 1.31 14.69 -0.36
N TYR A 33 1.20 13.40 -0.69
CA TYR A 33 1.15 12.30 0.28
C TYR A 33 2.39 11.42 0.31
N ARG A 34 3.50 11.86 -0.31
CA ARG A 34 4.71 11.04 -0.43
C ARG A 34 5.22 10.51 0.91
N SER A 35 5.08 11.29 1.98
CA SER A 35 5.58 10.91 3.30
C SER A 35 4.85 9.72 3.93
N LEU A 36 3.66 9.38 3.44
CA LEU A 36 2.90 8.23 3.92
C LEU A 36 3.33 6.91 3.26
N PHE A 37 4.25 6.97 2.30
CA PHE A 37 4.66 5.82 1.50
C PHE A 37 6.14 5.54 1.72
N GLY A 38 6.46 4.32 2.10
CA GLY A 38 7.83 3.86 2.31
C GLY A 38 8.06 2.52 1.63
N ILE A 39 8.89 1.69 2.24
CA ILE A 39 9.18 0.35 1.74
C ILE A 39 9.34 -0.61 2.91
N TYR A 40 8.85 -1.83 2.75
CA TYR A 40 8.99 -2.87 3.77
C TYR A 40 10.24 -3.72 3.46
N PRO A 41 11.10 -3.98 4.46
CA PRO A 41 12.42 -4.57 4.19
C PRO A 41 12.41 -6.09 3.92
N THR A 42 11.26 -6.75 4.04
CA THR A 42 11.12 -8.19 3.82
C THR A 42 10.04 -8.49 2.79
N PRO A 43 10.09 -9.66 2.13
CA PRO A 43 8.99 -10.10 1.27
C PRO A 43 7.70 -10.29 2.06
N ILE A 44 6.56 -10.07 1.39
CA ILE A 44 5.23 -10.29 1.95
C ILE A 44 4.51 -11.30 1.06
N THR A 45 3.86 -12.29 1.69
CA THR A 45 3.02 -13.27 0.97
C THR A 45 1.61 -12.73 0.86
N ASP A 46 1.19 -12.36 -0.36
CA ASP A 46 -0.14 -11.83 -0.64
C ASP A 46 -0.46 -12.10 -2.12
N ASP A 47 -1.54 -11.54 -2.60
CA ASP A 47 -2.09 -11.81 -3.94
C ASP A 47 -1.15 -11.41 -5.08
N HIS A 48 -0.22 -10.48 -4.84
CA HIS A 48 0.78 -10.06 -5.83
C HIS A 48 1.77 -11.17 -6.19
N VAL A 49 2.03 -12.11 -5.30
CA VAL A 49 3.06 -13.14 -5.48
C VAL A 49 2.76 -14.04 -6.69
N PRO A 50 1.57 -14.66 -6.81
CA PRO A 50 1.29 -15.50 -7.98
C PRO A 50 1.20 -14.69 -9.27
N LEU A 51 0.78 -13.44 -9.23
CA LEU A 51 0.72 -12.58 -10.42
C LEU A 51 2.13 -12.28 -10.94
N ASN A 52 3.04 -11.88 -10.06
CA ASN A 52 4.43 -11.62 -10.44
C ASN A 52 5.11 -12.89 -10.95
N ALA A 53 4.83 -14.04 -10.34
CA ALA A 53 5.38 -15.33 -10.80
C ALA A 53 4.89 -15.70 -12.20
N ALA A 54 3.69 -15.29 -12.58
CA ALA A 54 3.11 -15.50 -13.90
C ALA A 54 3.57 -14.46 -14.94
N GLY A 55 4.45 -13.55 -14.56
CA GLY A 55 4.94 -12.49 -15.44
C GLY A 55 4.03 -11.28 -15.57
N ILE A 56 3.06 -11.15 -14.68
CA ILE A 56 2.13 -10.00 -14.63
C ILE A 56 2.61 -9.08 -13.49
N PRO A 57 3.21 -7.92 -13.81
CA PRO A 57 3.70 -7.03 -12.75
C PRO A 57 2.57 -6.61 -11.82
N ALA A 58 2.74 -6.85 -10.53
CA ALA A 58 1.75 -6.55 -9.51
C ALA A 58 2.41 -5.93 -8.29
N LEU A 59 1.76 -4.92 -7.73
CA LEU A 59 2.22 -4.18 -6.57
C LEU A 59 1.22 -4.36 -5.43
N ASP A 60 1.73 -4.72 -4.26
CA ASP A 60 0.93 -4.80 -3.05
C ASP A 60 0.93 -3.44 -2.33
N ILE A 61 -0.19 -2.74 -2.42
CA ILE A 61 -0.37 -1.49 -1.68
C ILE A 61 -0.89 -1.87 -0.30
N ILE A 62 0.03 -1.97 0.65
CA ILE A 62 -0.25 -2.56 1.96
C ILE A 62 0.34 -1.72 3.09
N ASP A 63 -0.42 -1.62 4.19
CA ASP A 63 0.10 -1.11 5.46
C ASP A 63 0.77 -2.25 6.22
N SER A 64 2.04 -2.49 5.94
CA SER A 64 2.81 -3.56 6.56
C SER A 64 3.00 -3.35 8.07
N ARG A 65 2.94 -2.11 8.53
CA ARG A 65 3.03 -1.78 9.95
C ARG A 65 1.81 -2.23 10.73
N TYR A 66 0.66 -2.32 10.07
CA TYR A 66 -0.55 -2.84 10.70
C TYR A 66 -0.32 -4.25 11.24
N ILE A 67 0.42 -5.07 10.49
CA ILE A 67 0.83 -6.41 10.91
C ILE A 67 1.78 -6.33 12.11
N SER A 68 2.82 -5.51 12.03
CA SER A 68 3.83 -5.39 13.08
C SER A 68 3.29 -4.74 14.36
N LYS A 69 2.20 -3.97 14.28
CA LYS A 69 1.51 -3.43 15.46
C LYS A 69 0.69 -4.50 16.20
N GLY A 70 0.60 -5.72 15.68
CA GLY A 70 -0.14 -6.81 16.29
C GLY A 70 -1.65 -6.71 16.18
N LYS A 71 -2.18 -5.88 15.30
CA LYS A 71 -3.64 -5.73 15.09
C LYS A 71 -4.19 -6.76 14.12
N TRP A 72 -3.36 -7.22 13.19
CA TRP A 72 -3.75 -8.13 12.12
C TRP A 72 -4.22 -9.48 12.69
N HIS A 73 -5.37 -9.95 12.25
CA HIS A 73 -6.01 -11.19 12.74
C HIS A 73 -6.30 -11.19 14.25
N THR A 74 -6.56 -10.02 14.83
CA THR A 74 -6.94 -9.87 16.24
C THR A 74 -8.26 -9.14 16.38
N SER A 75 -8.80 -9.10 17.62
CA SER A 75 -10.02 -8.32 17.92
C SER A 75 -9.83 -6.81 17.76
N GLN A 76 -8.58 -6.32 17.67
CA GLN A 76 -8.28 -4.92 17.42
C GLN A 76 -8.40 -4.55 15.94
N ASP A 77 -8.50 -5.55 15.06
CA ASP A 77 -8.80 -5.37 13.65
C ASP A 77 -10.31 -5.16 13.49
N ASN A 78 -10.75 -3.93 13.75
CA ASN A 78 -12.17 -3.57 13.80
C ASN A 78 -12.37 -2.15 13.26
N LEU A 79 -13.64 -1.72 13.18
CA LEU A 79 -14.02 -0.42 12.63
C LEU A 79 -13.41 0.77 13.38
N ASN A 80 -13.06 0.62 14.66
CA ASN A 80 -12.44 1.71 15.42
C ASN A 80 -11.03 2.05 14.95
N SER A 81 -10.40 1.15 14.19
CA SER A 81 -9.05 1.35 13.64
C SER A 81 -9.06 2.10 12.31
N ILE A 82 -10.23 2.31 11.70
CA ILE A 82 -10.36 2.83 10.34
C ILE A 82 -10.59 4.35 10.35
N SER A 83 -9.98 5.04 9.38
CA SER A 83 -10.15 6.47 9.13
C SER A 83 -10.66 6.67 7.69
N GLU A 84 -11.78 7.38 7.54
CA GLU A 84 -12.29 7.76 6.22
C GLU A 84 -11.27 8.58 5.43
N ASN A 85 -10.57 9.49 6.11
CA ASN A 85 -9.55 10.33 5.47
C ASN A 85 -8.43 9.47 4.89
N LYS A 86 -7.96 8.45 5.61
CA LYS A 86 -6.90 7.57 5.13
C LYS A 86 -7.37 6.72 3.94
N LEU A 87 -8.61 6.24 3.97
CA LEU A 87 -9.20 5.53 2.83
C LEU A 87 -9.30 6.44 1.61
N GLU A 88 -9.71 7.69 1.79
CA GLU A 88 -9.78 8.66 0.70
C GLU A 88 -8.41 8.93 0.09
N ILE A 89 -7.37 9.05 0.91
CA ILE A 89 -6.00 9.25 0.42
C ILE A 89 -5.59 8.09 -0.50
N ILE A 90 -5.83 6.86 -0.08
CA ILE A 90 -5.51 5.67 -0.89
C ILE A 90 -6.28 5.70 -2.21
N GLY A 91 -7.58 5.99 -2.16
CA GLY A 91 -8.39 6.08 -3.38
C GLY A 91 -7.85 7.12 -4.36
N ARG A 92 -7.48 8.30 -3.87
CA ARG A 92 -6.91 9.37 -4.69
C ARG A 92 -5.56 8.99 -5.31
N VAL A 93 -4.70 8.34 -4.52
CA VAL A 93 -3.38 7.90 -5.00
C VAL A 93 -3.53 6.82 -6.08
N VAL A 94 -4.44 5.88 -5.90
CA VAL A 94 -4.70 4.84 -6.90
C VAL A 94 -5.23 5.44 -8.20
N VAL A 95 -6.15 6.40 -8.14
CA VAL A 95 -6.65 7.10 -9.32
C VAL A 95 -5.52 7.85 -10.03
N GLU A 96 -4.67 8.54 -9.28
CA GLU A 96 -3.52 9.26 -9.84
C GLU A 96 -2.54 8.29 -10.52
N LEU A 97 -2.29 7.14 -9.89
CA LEU A 97 -1.45 6.08 -10.46
C LEU A 97 -2.00 5.58 -11.80
N ILE A 98 -3.30 5.35 -11.87
CA ILE A 98 -3.96 4.93 -13.12
C ILE A 98 -3.77 5.99 -14.20
N LYS A 99 -3.92 7.27 -13.88
CA LYS A 99 -3.69 8.37 -14.83
C LYS A 99 -2.25 8.38 -15.37
N ILE A 100 -1.26 8.09 -14.52
CA ILE A 100 0.13 8.01 -14.94
C ILE A 100 0.33 6.86 -15.93
N LYS A 101 -0.37 5.74 -15.74
CA LYS A 101 -0.26 4.55 -16.59
C LYS A 101 -0.93 4.73 -17.96
N ILE A 102 -1.92 5.58 -18.06
CA ILE A 102 -2.61 5.88 -19.31
C ILE A 102 -1.80 6.89 -20.13
#